data_4251dbc29299cc50f36a63545bd12fbb
#
_entry.id   4251dbc29299cc50f36a63545bd12fbb
#
_cell.length_a   1.000
_cell.length_b   1.000
_cell.length_c   1.000
_cell.angle_alpha   90.00
_cell.angle_beta   90.00
_cell.angle_gamma   90.00
#
_symmetry.space_group_name_H-M   'P 1'
#
loop_
_entity.id
_entity.type
_entity.pdbx_description
1 polymer ?
#
loop_
_entity_poly.entity_id
_entity_poly.type
_entity_poly.pdbx_seq_one_letter_code
_entity_poly.pdbx_strand_id
1 'polypeptide(L)'
;MKEKIKNHIKEHKIIYSALLILFCFSGLILSFNKIELTDELFTFANTYKLHNGVSLYSENNVIDTPLFFYIGNIFLSVLGTNFFAYKIYGIVIFEVIFLISLNILRKLKVPTGRAVVYILLILLPFTKTLFVNGANYSTLALLFWLLGMNFIIKKDKFEIKPIQQGIISALVFATKQNIGVYYLIAITLFTIYNYRKERKTILKKLVSTYIIFALITAIWCIILALQGQFIDFINYCVLGIGEFAKNHFDFQDWRIILYAIPVFALVGLIIANRKYGILLETKNMKVTIFFLCFMFPSLLIGYPIFNAYHIELAMVVSMVYCMYMAEQVIVYTKEIFLVKPVKIVIIGYIGFVLLINAFYMGSTIIKGSYKTDYDNPYFGMLATEKMKNKINEIVNFVELKEEKNQKVIIFSEEANIYQIVLGKNYQDLDLPLLGNWGYNGEERVLNKIMGLRDS
;
A
#
# COMPACT_ATOMS: atom_id res chain seq x y z
N MET A 1 10.00 -25.13 -28.02
CA MET A 1 9.21 -24.31 -27.04
C MET A 1 9.00 -25.03 -25.72
N LYS A 2 8.43 -26.25 -25.71
CA LYS A 2 8.19 -27.03 -24.45
C LYS A 2 9.45 -27.26 -23.60
N GLU A 3 10.58 -27.57 -24.21
CA GLU A 3 11.85 -27.82 -23.49
C GLU A 3 12.46 -26.55 -22.90
N LYS A 4 12.37 -25.43 -23.60
CA LYS A 4 12.76 -24.11 -23.05
C LYS A 4 11.91 -23.73 -21.81
N ILE A 5 10.59 -23.96 -21.86
CA ILE A 5 9.68 -23.70 -20.72
C ILE A 5 10.01 -24.63 -19.57
N LYS A 6 10.23 -25.93 -19.80
CA LYS A 6 10.59 -26.90 -18.77
C LYS A 6 11.91 -26.54 -18.07
N ASN A 7 12.92 -26.14 -18.82
CA ASN A 7 14.21 -25.72 -18.28
C ASN A 7 14.07 -24.41 -17.47
N HIS A 8 13.29 -23.46 -17.97
CA HIS A 8 13.00 -22.20 -17.25
C HIS A 8 12.28 -22.45 -15.93
N ILE A 9 11.25 -23.33 -15.92
CA ILE A 9 10.54 -23.72 -14.70
C ILE A 9 11.49 -24.40 -13.71
N LYS A 10 12.36 -25.32 -14.18
CA LYS A 10 13.32 -26.00 -13.33
C LYS A 10 14.33 -25.03 -12.68
N GLU A 11 14.82 -24.06 -13.47
CA GLU A 11 15.76 -23.03 -13.01
C GLU A 11 15.13 -22.10 -11.97
N HIS A 12 13.83 -21.80 -12.07
CA HIS A 12 13.10 -20.88 -11.19
C HIS A 12 12.12 -21.58 -10.25
N LYS A 13 12.24 -22.91 -10.07
CA LYS A 13 11.30 -23.73 -9.29
C LYS A 13 11.00 -23.14 -7.90
N ILE A 14 12.01 -22.64 -7.17
CA ILE A 14 11.84 -22.07 -5.84
C ILE A 14 10.96 -20.81 -5.88
N ILE A 15 11.14 -19.96 -6.88
CA ILE A 15 10.36 -18.73 -7.05
C ILE A 15 8.90 -19.08 -7.35
N TYR A 16 8.67 -20.01 -8.31
CA TYR A 16 7.32 -20.44 -8.65
C TYR A 16 6.62 -21.14 -7.50
N SER A 17 7.34 -21.94 -6.70
CA SER A 17 6.76 -22.57 -5.51
C SER A 17 6.37 -21.54 -4.47
N ALA A 18 7.19 -20.50 -4.24
CA ALA A 18 6.87 -19.42 -3.31
C ALA A 18 5.67 -18.59 -3.78
N LEU A 19 5.61 -18.24 -5.06
CA LEU A 19 4.45 -17.55 -5.66
C LEU A 19 3.18 -18.40 -5.55
N LEU A 20 3.27 -19.70 -5.80
CA LEU A 20 2.12 -20.61 -5.64
C LEU A 20 1.65 -20.67 -4.19
N ILE A 21 2.57 -20.72 -3.22
CA ILE A 21 2.22 -20.70 -1.78
C ILE A 21 1.52 -19.38 -1.44
N LEU A 22 2.06 -18.24 -1.86
CA LEU A 22 1.44 -16.94 -1.63
C LEU A 22 0.07 -16.84 -2.31
N PHE A 23 -0.04 -17.30 -3.55
CA PHE A 23 -1.30 -17.32 -4.29
C PHE A 23 -2.36 -18.22 -3.63
N CYS A 24 -1.99 -19.44 -3.21
CA CYS A 24 -2.90 -20.32 -2.46
C CYS A 24 -3.33 -19.70 -1.13
N PHE A 25 -2.39 -19.07 -0.43
CA PHE A 25 -2.68 -18.37 0.81
C PHE A 25 -3.59 -17.16 0.60
N SER A 26 -3.34 -16.40 -0.46
CA SER A 26 -4.20 -15.30 -0.90
C SER A 26 -5.61 -15.79 -1.27
N GLY A 27 -5.70 -16.93 -1.97
CA GLY A 27 -6.97 -17.57 -2.32
C GLY A 27 -7.78 -18.02 -1.10
N LEU A 28 -7.11 -18.55 -0.08
CA LEU A 28 -7.73 -18.85 1.21
C LEU A 28 -8.33 -17.58 1.85
N ILE A 29 -7.59 -16.47 1.82
CA ILE A 29 -8.05 -15.20 2.38
C ILE A 29 -9.23 -14.63 1.59
N LEU A 30 -9.23 -14.77 0.27
CA LEU A 30 -10.37 -14.38 -0.55
C LEU A 30 -11.65 -15.13 -0.20
N SER A 31 -11.54 -16.40 0.18
CA SER A 31 -12.71 -17.19 0.59
C SER A 31 -13.33 -16.70 1.90
N PHE A 32 -12.64 -15.83 2.64
CA PHE A 32 -13.06 -15.29 3.94
C PHE A 32 -13.34 -13.77 3.90
N ASN A 33 -13.79 -13.27 2.76
CA ASN A 33 -14.20 -11.88 2.63
C ASN A 33 -15.29 -11.53 3.64
N LYS A 34 -15.01 -10.55 4.49
CA LYS A 34 -15.91 -10.08 5.52
C LYS A 34 -16.21 -8.60 5.32
N ILE A 35 -17.49 -8.23 5.47
CA ILE A 35 -17.86 -6.83 5.58
C ILE A 35 -17.39 -6.32 6.94
N GLU A 36 -16.37 -5.49 6.93
CA GLU A 36 -15.76 -4.87 8.09
C GLU A 36 -15.35 -3.45 7.73
N LEU A 37 -15.49 -2.51 8.67
CA LEU A 37 -15.05 -1.13 8.44
C LEU A 37 -13.52 -1.10 8.31
N THR A 38 -13.03 -0.96 7.09
CA THR A 38 -11.61 -0.91 6.74
C THR A 38 -11.40 0.10 5.63
N ASP A 39 -10.15 0.58 5.50
CA ASP A 39 -9.78 1.45 4.37
C ASP A 39 -10.07 0.78 3.02
N GLU A 40 -9.91 -0.56 2.94
CA GLU A 40 -10.18 -1.29 1.70
C GLU A 40 -11.65 -1.25 1.32
N LEU A 41 -12.57 -1.32 2.29
CA LEU A 41 -13.99 -1.20 2.02
C LEU A 41 -14.36 0.22 1.56
N PHE A 42 -13.76 1.24 2.19
CA PHE A 42 -13.89 2.63 1.77
C PHE A 42 -13.35 2.86 0.35
N THR A 43 -12.15 2.37 0.07
CA THR A 43 -11.55 2.51 -1.27
C THR A 43 -12.32 1.74 -2.33
N PHE A 44 -12.86 0.56 -1.99
CA PHE A 44 -13.75 -0.19 -2.88
C PHE A 44 -15.01 0.62 -3.20
N ALA A 45 -15.68 1.17 -2.18
CA ALA A 45 -16.91 1.93 -2.39
C ALA A 45 -16.69 3.13 -3.30
N ASN A 46 -15.61 3.89 -3.11
CA ASN A 46 -15.28 5.01 -3.98
C ASN A 46 -14.88 4.57 -5.40
N THR A 47 -14.17 3.43 -5.54
CA THR A 47 -13.86 2.85 -6.85
C THR A 47 -15.13 2.36 -7.56
N TYR A 48 -16.06 1.74 -6.83
CA TYR A 48 -17.34 1.30 -7.36
C TYR A 48 -18.21 2.49 -7.83
N LYS A 49 -18.27 3.56 -7.03
CA LYS A 49 -18.93 4.81 -7.42
C LYS A 49 -18.31 5.40 -8.69
N LEU A 50 -16.97 5.47 -8.76
CA LEU A 50 -16.25 5.90 -9.96
C LEU A 50 -16.58 5.02 -11.17
N HIS A 51 -16.69 3.69 -11.00
CA HIS A 51 -17.09 2.75 -12.05
C HIS A 51 -18.48 3.06 -12.61
N ASN A 52 -19.38 3.52 -11.75
CA ASN A 52 -20.74 3.92 -12.10
C ASN A 52 -20.85 5.40 -12.55
N GLY A 53 -19.73 6.04 -12.88
CA GLY A 53 -19.70 7.38 -13.47
C GLY A 53 -19.71 8.53 -12.45
N VAL A 54 -19.60 8.25 -11.17
CA VAL A 54 -19.54 9.29 -10.11
C VAL A 54 -18.14 9.87 -10.01
N SER A 55 -18.02 11.17 -9.99
CA SER A 55 -16.75 11.88 -9.88
C SER A 55 -16.09 11.70 -8.52
N LEU A 56 -14.75 11.54 -8.49
CA LEU A 56 -14.01 11.32 -7.23
C LEU A 56 -14.04 12.52 -6.28
N TYR A 57 -14.07 13.73 -6.82
CA TYR A 57 -13.89 14.94 -6.00
C TYR A 57 -15.11 15.85 -5.98
N SER A 58 -15.77 16.09 -7.11
CA SER A 58 -16.95 16.96 -7.17
C SER A 58 -18.20 16.31 -6.58
N GLU A 59 -18.26 14.98 -6.56
CA GLU A 59 -19.41 14.20 -6.08
C GLU A 59 -19.08 13.24 -4.94
N ASN A 60 -17.80 13.07 -4.59
CA ASN A 60 -17.30 12.30 -3.45
C ASN A 60 -16.27 13.11 -2.65
N ASN A 61 -15.95 12.65 -1.44
CA ASN A 61 -15.00 13.27 -0.54
C ASN A 61 -13.68 12.47 -0.43
N VAL A 62 -13.05 12.21 -1.56
CA VAL A 62 -11.78 11.44 -1.60
C VAL A 62 -10.60 12.36 -1.31
N ILE A 63 -9.86 12.06 -0.22
CA ILE A 63 -8.66 12.84 0.18
C ILE A 63 -7.36 12.33 -0.43
N ASP A 64 -7.40 11.21 -1.13
CA ASP A 64 -6.24 10.62 -1.79
C ASP A 64 -6.23 10.93 -3.28
N THR A 65 -5.03 10.87 -3.88
CA THR A 65 -4.83 11.15 -5.30
C THR A 65 -5.38 10.03 -6.19
N PRO A 66 -5.74 10.31 -7.47
CA PRO A 66 -6.75 9.53 -8.18
C PRO A 66 -6.27 8.21 -8.78
N LEU A 67 -4.95 8.00 -8.97
CA LEU A 67 -4.42 6.86 -9.74
C LEU A 67 -4.85 5.50 -9.18
N PHE A 68 -4.90 5.38 -7.86
CA PHE A 68 -5.32 4.14 -7.20
C PHE A 68 -6.74 3.74 -7.61
N PHE A 69 -7.68 4.67 -7.62
CA PHE A 69 -9.08 4.44 -7.97
C PHE A 69 -9.26 4.14 -9.45
N TYR A 70 -8.53 4.82 -10.33
CA TYR A 70 -8.57 4.53 -11.78
C TYR A 70 -8.03 3.14 -12.10
N ILE A 71 -6.94 2.70 -11.45
CA ILE A 71 -6.45 1.31 -11.63
C ILE A 71 -7.46 0.31 -11.07
N GLY A 72 -8.01 0.56 -9.88
CA GLY A 72 -9.08 -0.26 -9.29
C GLY A 72 -10.29 -0.37 -10.21
N ASN A 73 -10.70 0.72 -10.85
CA ASN A 73 -11.79 0.74 -11.84
C ASN A 73 -11.50 -0.18 -13.05
N ILE A 74 -10.25 -0.26 -13.53
CA ILE A 74 -9.87 -1.22 -14.57
C ILE A 74 -10.09 -2.65 -14.09
N PHE A 75 -9.71 -2.97 -12.84
CA PHE A 75 -9.95 -4.30 -12.27
C PHE A 75 -11.45 -4.62 -12.19
N LEU A 76 -12.29 -3.69 -11.73
CA LEU A 76 -13.74 -3.87 -11.72
C LEU A 76 -14.31 -4.06 -13.12
N SER A 77 -13.81 -3.33 -14.11
CA SER A 77 -14.26 -3.44 -15.51
C SER A 77 -13.92 -4.80 -16.15
N VAL A 78 -12.80 -5.40 -15.74
CA VAL A 78 -12.31 -6.68 -16.33
C VAL A 78 -12.85 -7.89 -15.59
N LEU A 79 -12.91 -7.84 -14.24
CA LEU A 79 -13.21 -9.00 -13.39
C LEU A 79 -14.63 -8.99 -12.83
N GLY A 80 -15.37 -7.90 -13.01
CA GLY A 80 -16.72 -7.71 -12.50
C GLY A 80 -16.80 -6.71 -11.34
N THR A 81 -17.94 -6.08 -11.20
CA THR A 81 -18.22 -4.98 -10.28
C THR A 81 -18.58 -5.46 -8.87
N ASN A 82 -17.71 -6.25 -8.27
CA ASN A 82 -17.93 -6.81 -6.94
C ASN A 82 -16.67 -6.72 -6.08
N PHE A 83 -16.85 -6.86 -4.78
CA PHE A 83 -15.75 -6.75 -3.83
C PHE A 83 -14.70 -7.86 -3.97
N PHE A 84 -15.09 -9.03 -4.46
CA PHE A 84 -14.16 -10.12 -4.73
C PHE A 84 -13.14 -9.73 -5.83
N ALA A 85 -13.60 -9.15 -6.94
CA ALA A 85 -12.73 -8.62 -7.99
C ALA A 85 -11.76 -7.56 -7.44
N TYR A 86 -12.23 -6.72 -6.53
CA TYR A 86 -11.39 -5.73 -5.87
C TYR A 86 -10.33 -6.35 -4.94
N LYS A 87 -10.66 -7.44 -4.26
CA LYS A 87 -9.66 -8.21 -3.49
C LYS A 87 -8.55 -8.77 -4.37
N ILE A 88 -8.86 -9.21 -5.59
CA ILE A 88 -7.84 -9.66 -6.55
C ILE A 88 -6.88 -8.51 -6.88
N TYR A 89 -7.37 -7.27 -7.01
CA TYR A 89 -6.52 -6.10 -7.19
C TYR A 89 -5.48 -5.98 -6.07
N GLY A 90 -5.90 -6.09 -4.81
CA GLY A 90 -4.98 -6.08 -3.66
C GLY A 90 -3.95 -7.22 -3.69
N ILE A 91 -4.37 -8.43 -4.06
CA ILE A 91 -3.46 -9.58 -4.19
C ILE A 91 -2.41 -9.35 -5.28
N VAL A 92 -2.81 -8.83 -6.43
CA VAL A 92 -1.87 -8.52 -7.52
C VAL A 92 -0.82 -7.51 -7.06
N ILE A 93 -1.22 -6.45 -6.34
CA ILE A 93 -0.27 -5.50 -5.76
C ILE A 93 0.74 -6.22 -4.86
N PHE A 94 0.27 -7.09 -3.98
CA PHE A 94 1.10 -7.82 -3.03
C PHE A 94 2.10 -8.77 -3.71
N GLU A 95 1.65 -9.54 -4.69
CA GLU A 95 2.51 -10.44 -5.46
C GLU A 95 3.59 -9.68 -6.25
N VAL A 96 3.25 -8.51 -6.79
CA VAL A 96 4.22 -7.66 -7.48
C VAL A 96 5.24 -7.06 -6.49
N ILE A 97 4.83 -6.67 -5.28
CA ILE A 97 5.76 -6.24 -4.21
C ILE A 97 6.75 -7.36 -3.88
N PHE A 98 6.27 -8.61 -3.75
CA PHE A 98 7.12 -9.78 -3.54
C PHE A 98 8.16 -9.92 -4.65
N LEU A 99 7.73 -9.90 -5.90
CA LEU A 99 8.62 -10.07 -7.07
C LEU A 99 9.66 -8.95 -7.18
N ILE A 100 9.27 -7.70 -6.94
CA ILE A 100 10.18 -6.55 -6.99
C ILE A 100 11.21 -6.65 -5.87
N SER A 101 10.79 -6.96 -4.64
CA SER A 101 11.66 -7.11 -3.47
C SER A 101 12.67 -8.24 -3.69
N LEU A 102 12.20 -9.39 -4.23
CA LEU A 102 13.07 -10.49 -4.63
C LEU A 102 14.10 -10.06 -5.67
N ASN A 103 13.68 -9.32 -6.69
CA ASN A 103 14.59 -8.84 -7.74
C ASN A 103 15.62 -7.84 -7.20
N ILE A 104 15.25 -6.98 -6.24
CA ILE A 104 16.20 -6.08 -5.54
C ILE A 104 17.29 -6.90 -4.86
N LEU A 105 16.92 -7.90 -4.04
CA LEU A 105 17.90 -8.74 -3.35
C LEU A 105 18.78 -9.53 -4.33
N ARG A 106 18.23 -10.06 -5.41
CA ARG A 106 19.00 -10.77 -6.46
C ARG A 106 20.00 -9.86 -7.17
N LYS A 107 19.62 -8.62 -7.49
CA LYS A 107 20.55 -7.62 -8.07
C LYS A 107 21.69 -7.26 -7.11
N LEU A 108 21.43 -7.36 -5.81
CA LEU A 108 22.44 -7.18 -4.76
C LEU A 108 23.27 -8.45 -4.51
N LYS A 109 23.12 -9.48 -5.36
CA LYS A 109 23.85 -10.76 -5.31
C LYS A 109 23.47 -11.67 -4.13
N VAL A 110 22.30 -11.47 -3.53
CA VAL A 110 21.74 -12.45 -2.59
C VAL A 110 21.30 -13.70 -3.36
N PRO A 111 21.72 -14.92 -2.97
CA PRO A 111 21.30 -16.13 -3.64
C PRO A 111 19.79 -16.31 -3.65
N THR A 112 19.22 -16.69 -4.79
CA THR A 112 17.76 -16.71 -5.02
C THR A 112 17.01 -17.47 -3.93
N GLY A 113 17.47 -18.66 -3.52
CA GLY A 113 16.81 -19.45 -2.48
C GLY A 113 16.76 -18.72 -1.13
N ARG A 114 17.84 -18.06 -0.72
CA ARG A 114 17.85 -17.25 0.51
C ARG A 114 17.01 -15.98 0.36
N ALA A 115 17.08 -15.32 -0.80
CA ALA A 115 16.26 -14.14 -1.06
C ALA A 115 14.77 -14.45 -0.96
N VAL A 116 14.29 -15.58 -1.50
CA VAL A 116 12.90 -16.04 -1.35
C VAL A 116 12.54 -16.21 0.12
N VAL A 117 13.38 -16.92 0.89
CA VAL A 117 13.13 -17.13 2.33
C VAL A 117 13.06 -15.79 3.06
N TYR A 118 13.99 -14.88 2.79
CA TYR A 118 14.02 -13.56 3.42
C TYR A 118 12.76 -12.74 3.13
N ILE A 119 12.31 -12.74 1.87
CA ILE A 119 11.09 -11.99 1.51
C ILE A 119 9.85 -12.63 2.15
N LEU A 120 9.76 -13.96 2.20
CA LEU A 120 8.68 -14.63 2.93
C LEU A 120 8.69 -14.27 4.41
N LEU A 121 9.87 -14.21 5.06
CA LEU A 121 10.00 -13.79 6.46
C LEU A 121 9.54 -12.35 6.70
N ILE A 122 9.73 -11.46 5.70
CA ILE A 122 9.24 -10.07 5.76
C ILE A 122 7.72 -10.02 5.58
N LEU A 123 7.21 -10.68 4.55
CA LEU A 123 5.83 -10.48 4.12
C LEU A 123 4.81 -11.34 4.88
N LEU A 124 5.20 -12.55 5.34
CA LEU A 124 4.27 -13.42 6.07
C LEU A 124 3.70 -12.80 7.35
N PRO A 125 4.49 -12.09 8.20
CA PRO A 125 3.92 -11.41 9.37
C PRO A 125 2.88 -10.35 9.02
N PHE A 126 3.06 -9.69 7.87
CA PHE A 126 2.20 -8.60 7.39
C PHE A 126 0.98 -9.11 6.61
N THR A 127 0.90 -10.43 6.37
CA THR A 127 -0.18 -11.00 5.55
C THR A 127 -1.56 -10.65 6.09
N LYS A 128 -1.78 -10.74 7.40
CA LYS A 128 -3.06 -10.37 8.01
C LYS A 128 -3.46 -8.94 7.66
N THR A 129 -2.56 -8.00 7.87
CA THR A 129 -2.82 -6.57 7.71
C THR A 129 -2.89 -6.16 6.23
N LEU A 130 -1.97 -6.71 5.42
CA LEU A 130 -1.92 -6.45 3.98
C LEU A 130 -3.08 -7.11 3.23
N PHE A 131 -3.61 -8.23 3.72
CA PHE A 131 -4.75 -8.89 3.08
C PHE A 131 -6.10 -8.32 3.50
N VAL A 132 -6.22 -7.86 4.73
CA VAL A 132 -7.43 -7.14 5.18
C VAL A 132 -7.55 -5.80 4.47
N ASN A 133 -6.41 -5.15 4.18
CA ASN A 133 -6.29 -3.86 3.50
C ASN A 133 -5.41 -3.92 2.24
N GLY A 134 -5.44 -5.02 1.49
CA GLY A 134 -4.54 -5.25 0.35
C GLY A 134 -4.73 -4.27 -0.80
N ALA A 135 -5.97 -4.03 -1.18
CA ALA A 135 -6.33 -3.01 -2.15
C ALA A 135 -6.39 -1.63 -1.47
N ASN A 136 -5.24 -1.06 -1.21
CA ASN A 136 -5.08 0.25 -0.57
C ASN A 136 -4.06 1.11 -1.33
N TYR A 137 -4.32 2.41 -1.37
CA TYR A 137 -3.45 3.39 -2.03
C TYR A 137 -2.01 3.40 -1.46
N SER A 138 -1.85 3.19 -0.16
CA SER A 138 -0.50 3.13 0.45
C SER A 138 0.29 1.90 0.01
N THR A 139 -0.38 0.76 -0.19
CA THR A 139 0.24 -0.48 -0.70
C THR A 139 0.68 -0.30 -2.16
N LEU A 140 -0.16 0.32 -2.99
CA LEU A 140 0.20 0.61 -4.38
C LEU A 140 1.34 1.64 -4.47
N ALA A 141 1.33 2.66 -3.63
CA ALA A 141 2.42 3.63 -3.56
C ALA A 141 3.75 2.98 -3.17
N LEU A 142 3.74 2.04 -2.20
CA LEU A 142 4.90 1.23 -1.84
C LEU A 142 5.40 0.37 -3.01
N LEU A 143 4.50 -0.22 -3.80
CA LEU A 143 4.86 -0.97 -5.00
C LEU A 143 5.68 -0.10 -5.96
N PHE A 144 5.20 1.11 -6.28
CA PHE A 144 5.93 2.04 -7.15
C PHE A 144 7.23 2.52 -6.51
N TRP A 145 7.26 2.73 -5.20
CA TRP A 145 8.47 3.05 -4.45
C TRP A 145 9.56 1.99 -4.67
N LEU A 146 9.22 0.72 -4.42
CA LEU A 146 10.14 -0.41 -4.61
C LEU A 146 10.54 -0.58 -6.08
N LEU A 147 9.63 -0.33 -7.02
CA LEU A 147 9.91 -0.35 -8.45
C LEU A 147 10.97 0.70 -8.82
N GLY A 148 10.85 1.90 -8.26
CA GLY A 148 11.84 2.96 -8.45
C GLY A 148 13.22 2.59 -7.90
N MET A 149 13.28 2.02 -6.70
CA MET A 149 14.51 1.46 -6.14
C MET A 149 15.10 0.39 -7.04
N ASN A 150 14.27 -0.53 -7.52
CA ASN A 150 14.67 -1.62 -8.41
C ASN A 150 15.26 -1.12 -9.74
N PHE A 151 14.76 0.00 -10.26
CA PHE A 151 15.30 0.61 -11.50
C PHE A 151 16.66 1.26 -11.30
N ILE A 152 16.97 1.76 -10.10
CA ILE A 152 18.27 2.36 -9.77
C ILE A 152 19.34 1.29 -9.66
N ILE A 153 19.02 0.13 -9.07
CA ILE A 153 19.96 -0.96 -8.84
C ILE A 153 20.24 -1.68 -10.16
N LYS A 154 21.47 -1.60 -10.64
CA LYS A 154 21.99 -2.40 -11.73
C LYS A 154 22.94 -3.46 -11.18
N LYS A 155 23.31 -4.44 -12.01
CA LYS A 155 24.11 -5.62 -11.60
C LYS A 155 25.36 -5.28 -10.80
N ASP A 156 26.06 -4.17 -11.14
CA ASP A 156 27.32 -3.78 -10.50
C ASP A 156 27.41 -2.28 -10.14
N LYS A 157 26.36 -1.50 -10.38
CA LYS A 157 26.33 -0.05 -10.12
C LYS A 157 24.94 0.46 -9.78
N PHE A 158 24.89 1.66 -9.21
CA PHE A 158 23.67 2.44 -9.07
C PHE A 158 23.59 3.48 -10.20
N GLU A 159 22.48 3.49 -10.91
CA GLU A 159 22.27 4.39 -12.04
C GLU A 159 20.90 5.07 -11.94
N ILE A 160 20.91 6.39 -11.88
CA ILE A 160 19.70 7.19 -11.88
C ILE A 160 19.41 7.64 -13.33
N LYS A 161 18.29 7.16 -13.86
CA LYS A 161 17.75 7.61 -15.14
C LYS A 161 16.62 8.61 -14.85
N PRO A 162 16.81 9.91 -15.15
CA PRO A 162 15.86 10.96 -14.76
C PRO A 162 14.44 10.71 -15.24
N ILE A 163 14.27 10.26 -16.48
CA ILE A 163 12.95 9.97 -17.04
C ILE A 163 12.24 8.89 -16.22
N GLN A 164 12.92 7.78 -15.94
CA GLN A 164 12.33 6.69 -15.16
C GLN A 164 11.96 7.16 -13.74
N GLN A 165 12.84 7.92 -13.09
CA GLN A 165 12.61 8.39 -11.73
C GLN A 165 11.53 9.48 -11.68
N GLY A 166 11.44 10.35 -12.67
CA GLY A 166 10.37 11.34 -12.80
C GLY A 166 9.00 10.68 -12.98
N ILE A 167 8.91 9.66 -13.86
CA ILE A 167 7.69 8.87 -14.05
C ILE A 167 7.28 8.17 -12.74
N ILE A 168 8.22 7.47 -12.09
CA ILE A 168 7.92 6.77 -10.83
C ILE A 168 7.49 7.74 -9.74
N SER A 169 8.16 8.89 -9.59
CA SER A 169 7.77 9.92 -8.62
C SER A 169 6.34 10.41 -8.88
N ALA A 170 5.97 10.61 -10.13
CA ALA A 170 4.62 11.01 -10.50
C ALA A 170 3.58 9.91 -10.21
N LEU A 171 3.91 8.63 -10.47
CA LEU A 171 3.05 7.50 -10.14
C LEU A 171 2.83 7.35 -8.63
N VAL A 172 3.90 7.45 -7.83
CA VAL A 172 3.79 7.43 -6.36
C VAL A 172 2.92 8.58 -5.87
N PHE A 173 3.16 9.80 -6.37
CA PHE A 173 2.42 10.99 -6.00
C PHE A 173 0.95 10.92 -6.42
N ALA A 174 0.67 10.48 -7.65
CA ALA A 174 -0.68 10.28 -8.15
C ALA A 174 -1.45 9.14 -7.46
N THR A 175 -0.75 8.29 -6.71
CA THR A 175 -1.35 7.23 -5.88
C THR A 175 -1.61 7.70 -4.46
N LYS A 176 -0.61 8.37 -3.84
CA LYS A 176 -0.72 8.99 -2.51
C LYS A 176 0.28 10.14 -2.40
N GLN A 177 -0.24 11.36 -2.27
CA GLN A 177 0.54 12.59 -2.40
C GLN A 177 1.68 12.71 -1.38
N ASN A 178 1.44 12.41 -0.10
CA ASN A 178 2.48 12.48 0.92
C ASN A 178 3.62 11.48 0.68
N ILE A 179 3.29 10.23 0.30
CA ILE A 179 4.30 9.21 -0.02
C ILE A 179 5.10 9.64 -1.25
N GLY A 180 4.46 10.28 -2.24
CA GLY A 180 5.14 10.85 -3.40
C GLY A 180 6.17 11.90 -3.03
N VAL A 181 5.87 12.80 -2.08
CA VAL A 181 6.82 13.77 -1.55
C VAL A 181 7.99 13.07 -0.85
N TYR A 182 7.73 12.07 -0.04
CA TYR A 182 8.79 11.31 0.63
C TYR A 182 9.70 10.57 -0.35
N TYR A 183 9.12 10.05 -1.44
CA TYR A 183 9.90 9.45 -2.52
C TYR A 183 10.79 10.47 -3.25
N LEU A 184 10.31 11.67 -3.52
CA LEU A 184 11.10 12.76 -4.09
C LEU A 184 12.26 13.15 -3.18
N ILE A 185 12.06 13.18 -1.87
CA ILE A 185 13.14 13.39 -0.90
C ILE A 185 14.18 12.27 -1.02
N ALA A 186 13.73 11.01 -1.03
CA ALA A 186 14.62 9.85 -1.10
C ALA A 186 15.49 9.86 -2.36
N ILE A 187 14.90 10.08 -3.53
CA ILE A 187 15.65 10.12 -4.80
C ILE A 187 16.58 11.32 -4.88
N THR A 188 16.22 12.45 -4.29
CA THR A 188 17.06 13.63 -4.22
C THR A 188 18.30 13.38 -3.37
N LEU A 189 18.12 12.88 -2.15
CA LEU A 189 19.23 12.54 -1.24
C LEU A 189 20.18 11.54 -1.91
N PHE A 190 19.63 10.50 -2.52
CA PHE A 190 20.49 9.52 -3.19
C PHE A 190 21.17 10.06 -4.44
N THR A 191 20.53 10.94 -5.22
CA THR A 191 21.15 11.60 -6.38
C THR A 191 22.34 12.45 -5.96
N ILE A 192 22.17 13.27 -4.92
CA ILE A 192 23.24 14.10 -4.36
C ILE A 192 24.41 13.23 -3.92
N TYR A 193 24.14 12.17 -3.17
CA TYR A 193 25.21 11.27 -2.72
C TYR A 193 25.91 10.53 -3.86
N ASN A 194 25.15 9.94 -4.78
CA ASN A 194 25.71 9.08 -5.84
C ASN A 194 26.58 9.84 -6.82
N TYR A 195 26.29 11.13 -7.06
CA TYR A 195 27.03 12.00 -7.97
C TYR A 195 27.77 13.14 -7.25
N ARG A 196 28.04 13.02 -5.93
CA ARG A 196 28.62 14.10 -5.09
C ARG A 196 29.93 14.71 -5.59
N LYS A 197 30.66 14.00 -6.44
CA LYS A 197 31.87 14.53 -7.09
C LYS A 197 31.64 15.33 -8.38
N GLU A 198 30.39 15.32 -8.89
CA GLU A 198 29.99 15.85 -10.18
C GLU A 198 28.78 16.78 -10.05
N ARG A 199 28.97 18.00 -9.53
CA ARG A 199 27.88 18.96 -9.26
C ARG A 199 26.96 19.20 -10.46
N LYS A 200 27.53 19.36 -11.67
CA LYS A 200 26.75 19.56 -12.91
C LYS A 200 25.86 18.35 -13.21
N THR A 201 26.33 17.14 -12.99
CA THR A 201 25.55 15.90 -13.17
C THR A 201 24.41 15.81 -12.13
N ILE A 202 24.63 16.20 -10.88
CA ILE A 202 23.58 16.29 -9.85
C ILE A 202 22.46 17.21 -10.35
N LEU A 203 22.81 18.44 -10.67
CA LEU A 203 21.82 19.46 -11.10
C LEU A 203 21.04 18.97 -12.33
N LYS A 204 21.74 18.49 -13.36
CA LYS A 204 21.10 17.97 -14.58
C LYS A 204 20.12 16.84 -14.26
N LYS A 205 20.51 15.88 -13.43
CA LYS A 205 19.67 14.72 -13.09
C LYS A 205 18.45 15.15 -12.26
N LEU A 206 18.65 15.98 -11.24
CA LEU A 206 17.55 16.47 -10.42
C LEU A 206 16.55 17.31 -11.22
N VAL A 207 17.05 18.32 -11.95
CA VAL A 207 16.19 19.18 -12.79
C VAL A 207 15.40 18.33 -13.79
N SER A 208 16.06 17.40 -14.50
CA SER A 208 15.35 16.52 -15.44
C SER A 208 14.32 15.63 -14.75
N THR A 209 14.60 15.08 -13.56
CA THR A 209 13.65 14.26 -12.78
C THR A 209 12.43 15.08 -12.38
N TYR A 210 12.65 16.30 -11.85
CA TYR A 210 11.57 17.18 -11.40
C TYR A 210 10.73 17.73 -12.55
N ILE A 211 11.36 18.03 -13.71
CA ILE A 211 10.63 18.43 -14.91
C ILE A 211 9.69 17.32 -15.38
N ILE A 212 10.16 16.08 -15.49
CA ILE A 212 9.33 14.95 -15.89
C ILE A 212 8.20 14.70 -14.87
N PHE A 213 8.51 14.74 -13.58
CA PHE A 213 7.52 14.67 -12.51
C PHE A 213 6.44 15.75 -12.68
N ALA A 214 6.85 17.01 -12.83
CA ALA A 214 5.94 18.15 -12.97
C ALA A 214 5.08 18.06 -14.24
N LEU A 215 5.66 17.65 -15.37
CA LEU A 215 4.93 17.48 -16.63
C LEU A 215 3.82 16.42 -16.50
N ILE A 216 4.13 15.25 -15.93
CA ILE A 216 3.14 14.19 -15.76
C ILE A 216 2.07 14.62 -14.76
N THR A 217 2.48 15.26 -13.64
CA THR A 217 1.54 15.81 -12.67
C THR A 217 0.63 16.86 -13.29
N ALA A 218 1.17 17.76 -14.11
CA ALA A 218 0.38 18.77 -14.81
C ALA A 218 -0.64 18.14 -15.78
N ILE A 219 -0.27 17.06 -16.49
CA ILE A 219 -1.18 16.40 -17.44
C ILE A 219 -2.45 15.91 -16.71
N TRP A 220 -2.31 15.18 -15.61
CA TRP A 220 -3.50 14.70 -14.92
C TRP A 220 -4.25 15.81 -14.17
N CYS A 221 -3.57 16.86 -13.70
CA CYS A 221 -4.24 18.06 -13.18
C CYS A 221 -5.09 18.76 -14.27
N ILE A 222 -4.58 18.83 -15.50
CA ILE A 222 -5.34 19.36 -16.64
C ILE A 222 -6.57 18.47 -16.92
N ILE A 223 -6.41 17.14 -16.87
CA ILE A 223 -7.54 16.21 -17.04
C ILE A 223 -8.61 16.48 -15.99
N LEU A 224 -8.24 16.62 -14.71
CA LEU A 224 -9.17 16.96 -13.62
C LEU A 224 -9.84 18.34 -13.85
N ALA A 225 -9.09 19.31 -14.37
CA ALA A 225 -9.64 20.65 -14.69
C ALA A 225 -10.67 20.57 -15.82
N LEU A 226 -10.39 19.81 -16.87
CA LEU A 226 -11.34 19.59 -17.97
C LEU A 226 -12.60 18.84 -17.53
N GLN A 227 -12.51 18.01 -16.48
CA GLN A 227 -13.63 17.33 -15.87
C GLN A 227 -14.36 18.17 -14.80
N GLY A 228 -13.94 19.41 -14.54
CA GLY A 228 -14.51 20.27 -13.50
C GLY A 228 -14.16 19.88 -12.08
N GLN A 229 -13.21 18.94 -11.86
CA GLN A 229 -12.89 18.37 -10.55
C GLN A 229 -11.65 18.99 -9.89
N PHE A 230 -10.91 19.89 -10.57
CA PHE A 230 -9.60 20.37 -10.10
C PHE A 230 -9.67 21.17 -8.80
N ILE A 231 -10.68 22.02 -8.64
CA ILE A 231 -10.83 22.84 -7.43
C ILE A 231 -11.14 21.96 -6.23
N ASP A 232 -12.03 20.98 -6.39
CA ASP A 232 -12.37 20.03 -5.34
C ASP A 232 -11.18 19.13 -5.00
N PHE A 233 -10.42 18.68 -6.01
CA PHE A 233 -9.16 17.99 -5.81
C PHE A 233 -8.18 18.80 -4.95
N ILE A 234 -7.97 20.07 -5.23
CA ILE A 234 -7.11 20.95 -4.41
C ILE A 234 -7.65 21.06 -3.00
N ASN A 235 -8.96 21.24 -2.85
CA ASN A 235 -9.61 21.32 -1.55
C ASN A 235 -9.41 20.06 -0.71
N TYR A 236 -9.60 18.87 -1.30
CA TYR A 236 -9.46 17.59 -0.58
C TYR A 236 -8.01 17.14 -0.42
N CYS A 237 -7.28 17.04 -1.53
CA CYS A 237 -5.99 16.35 -1.56
C CYS A 237 -4.80 17.24 -1.20
N VAL A 238 -4.95 18.57 -1.26
CA VAL A 238 -3.86 19.52 -0.96
C VAL A 238 -4.11 20.24 0.36
N LEU A 239 -5.24 20.92 0.47
CA LEU A 239 -5.55 21.74 1.64
C LEU A 239 -6.11 20.88 2.80
N GLY A 240 -7.04 19.96 2.50
CA GLY A 240 -7.71 19.12 3.49
C GLY A 240 -6.79 18.10 4.15
N ILE A 241 -5.73 17.63 3.45
CA ILE A 241 -4.79 16.67 4.04
C ILE A 241 -4.07 17.25 5.26
N GLY A 242 -3.85 18.58 5.31
CA GLY A 242 -3.28 19.25 6.47
C GLY A 242 -4.21 19.22 7.68
N GLU A 243 -5.50 19.45 7.45
CA GLU A 243 -6.53 19.36 8.50
C GLU A 243 -6.70 17.91 8.98
N PHE A 244 -6.71 16.94 8.06
CA PHE A 244 -6.75 15.53 8.41
C PHE A 244 -5.55 15.15 9.29
N ALA A 245 -4.34 15.50 8.89
CA ALA A 245 -3.13 15.17 9.63
C ALA A 245 -3.10 15.79 11.04
N LYS A 246 -3.60 17.02 11.19
CA LYS A 246 -3.68 17.73 12.47
C LYS A 246 -4.65 17.03 13.44
N ASN A 247 -5.78 16.55 12.95
CA ASN A 247 -6.83 15.98 13.77
C ASN A 247 -6.65 14.48 14.06
N HIS A 248 -5.90 13.76 13.22
CA HIS A 248 -5.73 12.30 13.33
C HIS A 248 -4.29 11.88 13.66
N PHE A 249 -3.47 12.79 14.20
CA PHE A 249 -2.14 12.40 14.65
C PHE A 249 -2.26 11.47 15.86
N ASP A 250 -1.99 10.19 15.63
CA ASP A 250 -2.01 9.15 16.64
C ASP A 250 -0.67 8.38 16.66
N PHE A 251 -0.11 8.26 17.86
CA PHE A 251 1.20 7.66 18.13
C PHE A 251 1.11 6.55 19.19
N GLN A 252 -0.09 6.02 19.45
CA GLN A 252 -0.34 5.13 20.58
C GLN A 252 -0.10 3.64 20.28
N ASP A 253 0.06 3.24 19.01
CA ASP A 253 0.28 1.85 18.66
C ASP A 253 1.68 1.40 19.11
N TRP A 254 1.74 0.41 20.01
CA TRP A 254 2.99 -0.14 20.54
C TRP A 254 3.95 -0.63 19.45
N ARG A 255 3.43 -1.00 18.27
CA ARG A 255 4.22 -1.46 17.10
C ARG A 255 5.17 -0.41 16.55
N ILE A 256 5.04 0.84 16.95
CA ILE A 256 6.01 1.89 16.63
C ILE A 256 7.43 1.53 17.09
N ILE A 257 7.57 0.66 18.07
CA ILE A 257 8.87 0.10 18.51
C ILE A 257 9.59 -0.59 17.34
N LEU A 258 8.87 -1.06 16.31
CA LEU A 258 9.46 -1.65 15.12
C LEU A 258 10.37 -0.67 14.38
N TYR A 259 10.15 0.65 14.53
CA TYR A 259 11.03 1.68 13.96
C TYR A 259 12.43 1.69 14.60
N ALA A 260 12.61 1.02 15.71
CA ALA A 260 13.93 0.79 16.28
C ALA A 260 14.76 -0.27 15.52
N ILE A 261 14.09 -1.17 14.74
CA ILE A 261 14.75 -2.24 13.98
C ILE A 261 15.83 -1.70 13.02
N PRO A 262 15.57 -0.70 12.15
CA PRO A 262 16.62 -0.15 11.29
C PRO A 262 17.76 0.49 12.09
N VAL A 263 17.48 1.08 13.24
CA VAL A 263 18.51 1.65 14.12
C VAL A 263 19.38 0.53 14.70
N PHE A 264 18.78 -0.53 15.23
CA PHE A 264 19.50 -1.69 15.72
C PHE A 264 20.30 -2.41 14.62
N ALA A 265 19.72 -2.51 13.42
CA ALA A 265 20.45 -3.05 12.27
C ALA A 265 21.70 -2.23 11.92
N LEU A 266 21.60 -0.90 11.97
CA LEU A 266 22.75 0.00 11.75
C LEU A 266 23.79 -0.12 12.86
N VAL A 267 23.39 -0.18 14.12
CA VAL A 267 24.31 -0.39 15.25
C VAL A 267 25.00 -1.75 15.13
N GLY A 268 24.23 -2.81 14.83
CA GLY A 268 24.78 -4.14 14.58
C GLY A 268 25.77 -4.15 13.41
N LEU A 269 25.48 -3.40 12.34
CA LEU A 269 26.39 -3.23 11.22
C LEU A 269 27.67 -2.51 11.62
N ILE A 270 27.61 -1.45 12.42
CA ILE A 270 28.80 -0.73 12.92
C ILE A 270 29.68 -1.67 13.75
N ILE A 271 29.06 -2.46 14.64
CA ILE A 271 29.76 -3.45 15.46
C ILE A 271 30.40 -4.53 14.58
N ALA A 272 29.65 -5.09 13.64
CA ALA A 272 30.13 -6.09 12.70
C ALA A 272 31.25 -5.53 11.81
N ASN A 273 31.14 -4.25 11.41
CA ASN A 273 32.19 -3.60 10.64
C ASN A 273 33.52 -3.46 11.41
N ARG A 274 33.47 -3.14 12.70
CA ARG A 274 34.65 -3.09 13.55
C ARG A 274 35.36 -4.45 13.63
N LYS A 275 34.58 -5.55 13.68
CA LYS A 275 35.13 -6.90 13.80
C LYS A 275 35.55 -7.50 12.45
N TYR A 276 34.79 -7.27 11.39
CA TYR A 276 34.92 -7.99 10.11
C TYR A 276 35.18 -7.07 8.90
N GLY A 277 35.25 -5.76 9.06
CA GLY A 277 35.53 -4.82 7.97
C GLY A 277 34.46 -4.77 6.86
N ILE A 278 33.22 -5.16 7.13
CA ILE A 278 32.13 -5.33 6.13
C ILE A 278 31.89 -4.06 5.30
N LEU A 279 31.96 -2.88 5.92
CA LEU A 279 31.73 -1.59 5.26
C LEU A 279 33.00 -1.05 4.56
N LEU A 280 34.17 -1.64 4.77
CA LEU A 280 35.40 -1.24 4.09
C LEU A 280 35.30 -1.52 2.59
N GLU A 281 34.48 -2.47 2.17
CA GLU A 281 34.13 -2.62 0.76
C GLU A 281 33.28 -1.44 0.30
N THR A 282 33.77 -0.70 -0.68
CA THR A 282 33.08 0.45 -1.27
C THR A 282 31.69 0.12 -1.79
N LYS A 283 31.45 -1.13 -2.21
CA LYS A 283 30.18 -1.64 -2.66
C LYS A 283 29.14 -1.69 -1.54
N ASN A 284 29.49 -2.29 -0.40
CA ASN A 284 28.58 -2.43 0.74
C ASN A 284 28.23 -1.06 1.35
N MET A 285 29.21 -0.14 1.39
CA MET A 285 28.96 1.23 1.79
C MET A 285 27.95 1.93 0.87
N LYS A 286 28.09 1.78 -0.46
CA LYS A 286 27.13 2.38 -1.42
C LYS A 286 25.73 1.79 -1.28
N VAL A 287 25.61 0.47 -1.08
CA VAL A 287 24.32 -0.19 -0.84
C VAL A 287 23.70 0.33 0.45
N THR A 288 24.47 0.44 1.52
CA THR A 288 24.00 0.95 2.80
C THR A 288 23.44 2.37 2.65
N ILE A 289 24.19 3.28 2.03
CA ILE A 289 23.73 4.66 1.85
C ILE A 289 22.52 4.73 0.91
N PHE A 290 22.48 3.90 -0.14
CA PHE A 290 21.30 3.77 -0.97
C PHE A 290 20.06 3.44 -0.13
N PHE A 291 20.15 2.40 0.71
CA PHE A 291 19.03 2.04 1.57
C PHE A 291 18.70 3.13 2.60
N LEU A 292 19.69 3.78 3.21
CA LEU A 292 19.43 4.87 4.16
C LEU A 292 18.64 6.01 3.52
N CYS A 293 19.00 6.40 2.29
CA CYS A 293 18.28 7.46 1.56
C CYS A 293 16.81 7.11 1.28
N PHE A 294 16.47 5.83 1.09
CA PHE A 294 15.11 5.40 0.83
C PHE A 294 14.37 4.95 2.11
N MET A 295 15.07 4.38 3.06
CA MET A 295 14.51 3.85 4.31
C MET A 295 13.99 4.95 5.23
N PHE A 296 14.79 5.98 5.51
CA PHE A 296 14.35 7.03 6.43
C PHE A 296 13.11 7.79 5.94
N PRO A 297 13.03 8.23 4.67
CA PRO A 297 11.79 8.80 4.17
C PRO A 297 10.63 7.81 4.13
N SER A 298 10.87 6.49 3.94
CA SER A 298 9.78 5.50 3.97
C SER A 298 9.14 5.33 5.34
N LEU A 299 9.88 5.58 6.44
CA LEU A 299 9.31 5.55 7.78
C LEU A 299 8.19 6.59 7.97
N LEU A 300 8.23 7.69 7.20
CA LEU A 300 7.18 8.71 7.22
C LEU A 300 5.85 8.23 6.58
N ILE A 301 5.83 7.04 5.93
CA ILE A 301 4.57 6.43 5.44
C ILE A 301 3.60 6.19 6.60
N GLY A 302 4.11 5.99 7.83
CA GLY A 302 3.28 5.87 9.03
C GLY A 302 2.56 7.15 9.44
N TYR A 303 3.02 8.32 9.00
CA TYR A 303 2.41 9.60 9.36
C TYR A 303 1.14 9.89 8.53
N PRO A 304 0.05 10.43 9.13
CA PRO A 304 -0.11 10.86 10.53
C PRO A 304 -0.61 9.75 11.48
N ILE A 305 -1.09 8.63 10.95
CA ILE A 305 -1.72 7.56 11.73
C ILE A 305 -0.75 6.39 11.86
N PHE A 306 -0.10 6.27 13.03
CA PHE A 306 0.84 5.18 13.31
C PHE A 306 0.11 3.92 13.80
N ASN A 307 -0.81 3.39 13.00
CA ASN A 307 -1.43 2.11 13.26
C ASN A 307 -0.63 0.94 12.66
N ALA A 308 -1.04 -0.29 12.97
CA ALA A 308 -0.40 -1.50 12.50
C ALA A 308 -0.09 -1.50 11.00
N TYR A 309 -1.09 -1.17 10.21
CA TYR A 309 -1.01 -1.22 8.75
C TYR A 309 0.05 -0.26 8.20
N HIS A 310 0.01 1.00 8.64
CA HIS A 310 0.95 2.02 8.18
C HIS A 310 2.38 1.77 8.66
N ILE A 311 2.55 1.29 9.92
CA ILE A 311 3.87 0.92 10.46
C ILE A 311 4.47 -0.24 9.66
N GLU A 312 3.68 -1.27 9.38
CA GLU A 312 4.14 -2.45 8.62
C GLU A 312 4.58 -2.06 7.20
N LEU A 313 3.80 -1.22 6.50
CA LEU A 313 4.18 -0.71 5.17
C LEU A 313 5.47 0.11 5.21
N ALA A 314 5.60 1.02 6.18
CA ALA A 314 6.77 1.86 6.36
C ALA A 314 8.05 1.04 6.58
N MET A 315 7.93 -0.14 7.20
CA MET A 315 9.05 -1.02 7.53
C MET A 315 9.54 -1.88 6.38
N VAL A 316 8.80 -2.06 5.28
CA VAL A 316 9.17 -2.99 4.19
C VAL A 316 10.57 -2.68 3.63
N VAL A 317 10.88 -1.41 3.36
CA VAL A 317 12.21 -1.00 2.85
C VAL A 317 13.31 -1.32 3.85
N SER A 318 13.07 -1.05 5.14
CA SER A 318 13.99 -1.35 6.23
C SER A 318 14.26 -2.85 6.36
N MET A 319 13.22 -3.66 6.25
CA MET A 319 13.32 -5.12 6.34
C MET A 319 14.10 -5.70 5.16
N VAL A 320 13.89 -5.22 3.93
CA VAL A 320 14.70 -5.62 2.76
C VAL A 320 16.17 -5.31 2.99
N TYR A 321 16.49 -4.15 3.58
CA TYR A 321 17.85 -3.80 3.95
C TYR A 321 18.43 -4.72 5.03
N CYS A 322 17.69 -5.00 6.09
CA CYS A 322 18.10 -5.91 7.15
C CYS A 322 18.44 -7.31 6.61
N MET A 323 17.64 -7.83 5.67
CA MET A 323 17.90 -9.13 5.04
C MET A 323 19.16 -9.11 4.16
N TYR A 324 19.40 -8.01 3.42
CA TYR A 324 20.65 -7.83 2.72
C TYR A 324 21.84 -7.83 3.69
N MET A 325 21.73 -7.12 4.81
CA MET A 325 22.80 -7.06 5.81
C MET A 325 23.06 -8.40 6.49
N ALA A 326 22.00 -9.14 6.83
CA ALA A 326 22.13 -10.50 7.36
C ALA A 326 22.91 -11.41 6.40
N GLU A 327 22.65 -11.29 5.10
CA GLU A 327 23.38 -12.02 4.07
C GLU A 327 24.89 -11.62 4.05
N GLN A 328 25.20 -10.31 4.16
CA GLN A 328 26.58 -9.87 4.20
C GLN A 328 27.30 -10.44 5.44
N VAL A 329 26.68 -10.39 6.60
CA VAL A 329 27.24 -10.99 7.83
C VAL A 329 27.54 -12.47 7.61
N ILE A 330 26.61 -13.25 7.05
CA ILE A 330 26.80 -14.69 6.76
C ILE A 330 27.99 -14.91 5.82
N VAL A 331 28.12 -14.08 4.78
CA VAL A 331 29.23 -14.20 3.80
C VAL A 331 30.57 -13.89 4.42
N TYR A 332 30.65 -12.85 5.28
CA TYR A 332 31.92 -12.42 5.89
C TYR A 332 32.37 -13.27 7.07
N THR A 333 31.45 -13.78 7.87
CA THR A 333 31.82 -14.57 9.06
C THR A 333 32.20 -15.99 8.70
N LYS A 334 31.81 -16.48 7.51
CA LYS A 334 31.96 -17.90 7.11
C LYS A 334 31.46 -18.90 8.18
N GLU A 335 30.77 -18.41 9.20
CA GLU A 335 30.29 -19.21 10.30
C GLU A 335 29.00 -19.95 9.90
N ILE A 336 29.22 -21.12 9.29
CA ILE A 336 28.16 -22.07 8.96
C ILE A 336 27.55 -22.70 10.22
N PHE A 337 28.15 -22.49 11.38
CA PHE A 337 27.74 -23.10 12.67
C PHE A 337 26.29 -22.78 13.06
N LEU A 338 25.74 -21.67 12.61
CA LEU A 338 24.36 -21.28 12.86
C LEU A 338 23.35 -21.82 11.83
N VAL A 339 23.78 -22.52 10.78
CA VAL A 339 22.89 -22.88 9.67
C VAL A 339 21.79 -23.87 10.09
N LYS A 340 22.09 -24.88 10.91
CA LYS A 340 21.05 -25.84 11.36
C LYS A 340 20.07 -25.23 12.36
N PRO A 341 20.51 -24.64 13.49
CA PRO A 341 19.57 -24.03 14.44
C PRO A 341 18.82 -22.84 13.82
N VAL A 342 19.47 -22.02 12.99
CA VAL A 342 18.80 -20.91 12.29
C VAL A 342 17.74 -21.42 11.33
N LYS A 343 17.99 -22.51 10.58
CA LYS A 343 16.94 -23.11 9.72
C LYS A 343 15.75 -23.60 10.54
N ILE A 344 15.98 -24.23 11.70
CA ILE A 344 14.90 -24.69 12.58
C ILE A 344 14.08 -23.51 13.10
N VAL A 345 14.75 -22.42 13.53
CA VAL A 345 14.09 -21.20 13.99
C VAL A 345 13.26 -20.56 12.86
N ILE A 346 13.81 -20.46 11.64
CA ILE A 346 13.12 -19.91 10.46
C ILE A 346 11.89 -20.77 10.13
N ILE A 347 12.03 -22.08 10.07
CA ILE A 347 10.90 -22.99 9.77
C ILE A 347 9.85 -22.91 10.88
N GLY A 348 10.27 -22.90 12.15
CA GLY A 348 9.38 -22.72 13.28
C GLY A 348 8.64 -21.38 13.25
N TYR A 349 9.34 -20.30 12.92
CA TYR A 349 8.74 -18.97 12.76
C TYR A 349 7.71 -18.94 11.61
N ILE A 350 8.06 -19.47 10.43
CA ILE A 350 7.12 -19.54 9.29
C ILE A 350 5.89 -20.37 9.68
N GLY A 351 6.10 -21.55 10.31
CA GLY A 351 5.01 -22.40 10.80
C GLY A 351 4.12 -21.69 11.81
N PHE A 352 4.72 -20.98 12.77
CA PHE A 352 3.99 -20.19 13.77
C PHE A 352 3.16 -19.06 13.15
N VAL A 353 3.73 -18.30 12.21
CA VAL A 353 3.00 -17.24 11.50
C VAL A 353 1.84 -17.81 10.67
N LEU A 354 2.05 -18.93 9.98
CA LEU A 354 0.98 -19.62 9.24
C LEU A 354 -0.13 -20.11 10.17
N LEU A 355 0.21 -20.66 11.34
CA LEU A 355 -0.76 -21.10 12.34
C LEU A 355 -1.58 -19.94 12.91
N ILE A 356 -0.93 -18.80 13.25
CA ILE A 356 -1.64 -17.60 13.72
C ILE A 356 -2.60 -17.10 12.65
N ASN A 357 -2.15 -17.03 11.40
CA ASN A 357 -3.01 -16.57 10.30
C ASN A 357 -4.17 -17.54 10.06
N ALA A 358 -3.93 -18.85 10.09
CA ALA A 358 -4.98 -19.87 9.98
C ALA A 358 -6.00 -19.78 11.13
N PHE A 359 -5.52 -19.58 12.37
CA PHE A 359 -6.39 -19.37 13.54
C PHE A 359 -7.23 -18.09 13.41
N TYR A 360 -6.61 -17.00 12.96
CA TYR A 360 -7.33 -15.76 12.71
C TYR A 360 -8.39 -15.91 11.63
N MET A 361 -8.07 -16.58 10.51
CA MET A 361 -9.03 -16.89 9.45
C MET A 361 -10.17 -17.76 9.99
N GLY A 362 -9.86 -18.83 10.72
CA GLY A 362 -10.87 -19.69 11.35
C GLY A 362 -11.80 -18.91 12.30
N SER A 363 -11.24 -18.02 13.12
CA SER A 363 -12.02 -17.17 14.02
C SER A 363 -12.90 -16.17 13.25
N THR A 364 -12.43 -15.68 12.12
CA THR A 364 -13.19 -14.77 11.26
C THR A 364 -14.36 -15.46 10.59
N ILE A 365 -14.19 -16.74 10.15
CA ILE A 365 -15.29 -17.55 9.60
C ILE A 365 -16.36 -17.73 10.67
N ILE A 366 -15.95 -18.18 11.87
CA ILE A 366 -16.91 -18.45 12.95
C ILE A 366 -17.68 -17.19 13.34
N LYS A 367 -17.00 -16.04 13.43
CA LYS A 367 -17.60 -14.74 13.78
C LYS A 367 -18.36 -14.08 12.64
N GLY A 368 -18.01 -14.38 11.39
CA GLY A 368 -18.65 -13.87 10.19
C GLY A 368 -19.45 -14.94 9.47
N SER A 369 -20.27 -15.71 10.21
CA SER A 369 -20.95 -16.91 9.70
C SER A 369 -22.13 -16.64 8.77
N TYR A 370 -22.57 -15.39 8.67
CA TYR A 370 -23.73 -15.05 7.84
C TYR A 370 -23.27 -14.53 6.48
N LYS A 371 -23.58 -15.28 5.41
CA LYS A 371 -23.40 -14.79 4.05
C LYS A 371 -24.44 -13.72 3.75
N THR A 372 -24.02 -12.68 3.06
CA THR A 372 -24.92 -11.68 2.52
C THR A 372 -25.59 -12.22 1.24
N ASP A 373 -26.86 -12.03 1.15
CA ASP A 373 -27.75 -12.43 0.04
C ASP A 373 -28.26 -11.21 -0.77
N TYR A 374 -27.68 -10.04 -0.51
CA TYR A 374 -28.02 -8.82 -1.22
C TYR A 374 -27.67 -8.92 -2.71
N ASP A 375 -28.59 -8.48 -3.56
CA ASP A 375 -28.31 -8.33 -5.01
C ASP A 375 -27.51 -7.05 -5.27
N ASN A 376 -26.26 -7.05 -4.78
CA ASN A 376 -25.33 -5.92 -4.85
C ASN A 376 -23.89 -6.40 -4.83
N PRO A 377 -22.89 -5.50 -4.95
CA PRO A 377 -21.47 -5.84 -4.99
C PRO A 377 -20.91 -6.60 -3.77
N TYR A 378 -21.63 -6.65 -2.66
CA TYR A 378 -21.26 -7.40 -1.46
C TYR A 378 -21.86 -8.82 -1.41
N PHE A 379 -22.49 -9.27 -2.49
CA PHE A 379 -23.08 -10.61 -2.55
C PHE A 379 -22.06 -11.69 -2.18
N GLY A 380 -22.47 -12.60 -1.30
CA GLY A 380 -21.65 -13.74 -0.86
C GLY A 380 -20.54 -13.40 0.14
N MET A 381 -20.39 -12.14 0.55
CA MET A 381 -19.48 -11.77 1.64
C MET A 381 -19.97 -12.29 2.99
N LEU A 382 -19.02 -12.50 3.91
CA LEU A 382 -19.32 -12.83 5.29
C LEU A 382 -19.65 -11.56 6.07
N ALA A 383 -20.66 -11.64 6.94
CA ALA A 383 -20.98 -10.59 7.91
C ALA A 383 -21.20 -11.20 9.29
N THR A 384 -20.91 -10.45 10.34
CA THR A 384 -21.38 -10.81 11.68
C THR A 384 -22.88 -10.62 11.74
N GLU A 385 -23.57 -11.39 12.60
CA GLU A 385 -25.00 -11.23 12.84
C GLU A 385 -25.36 -9.77 13.16
N LYS A 386 -24.57 -9.14 14.04
CA LYS A 386 -24.73 -7.73 14.38
C LYS A 386 -24.65 -6.81 13.16
N MET A 387 -23.68 -7.03 12.27
CA MET A 387 -23.51 -6.21 11.07
C MET A 387 -24.65 -6.44 10.08
N LYS A 388 -25.03 -7.70 9.84
CA LYS A 388 -26.18 -8.04 8.97
C LYS A 388 -27.47 -7.40 9.46
N ASN A 389 -27.78 -7.52 10.77
CA ASN A 389 -28.97 -6.93 11.36
C ASN A 389 -28.96 -5.40 11.25
N LYS A 390 -27.82 -4.77 11.52
CA LYS A 390 -27.67 -3.31 11.40
C LYS A 390 -27.88 -2.84 9.96
N ILE A 391 -27.32 -3.52 8.97
CA ILE A 391 -27.52 -3.18 7.55
C ILE A 391 -28.99 -3.32 7.19
N ASN A 392 -29.61 -4.45 7.52
CA ASN A 392 -31.02 -4.70 7.21
C ASN A 392 -31.95 -3.68 7.87
N GLU A 393 -31.69 -3.33 9.13
CA GLU A 393 -32.47 -2.33 9.86
C GLU A 393 -32.44 -0.96 9.16
N ILE A 394 -31.23 -0.51 8.78
CA ILE A 394 -31.05 0.78 8.10
C ILE A 394 -31.66 0.76 6.70
N VAL A 395 -31.44 -0.30 5.93
CA VAL A 395 -31.99 -0.45 4.58
C VAL A 395 -33.53 -0.44 4.63
N ASN A 396 -34.12 -1.28 5.48
CA ASN A 396 -35.58 -1.33 5.65
C ASN A 396 -36.16 0.01 6.13
N PHE A 397 -35.46 0.70 7.05
CA PHE A 397 -35.92 2.02 7.51
C PHE A 397 -35.93 3.04 6.37
N VAL A 398 -34.86 3.07 5.54
CA VAL A 398 -34.76 3.99 4.40
C VAL A 398 -35.84 3.67 3.38
N GLU A 399 -36.02 2.39 2.99
CA GLU A 399 -37.02 1.95 2.01
C GLU A 399 -38.44 2.26 2.45
N LEU A 400 -38.75 2.13 3.76
CA LEU A 400 -40.08 2.43 4.32
C LEU A 400 -40.39 3.93 4.41
N LYS A 401 -39.34 4.78 4.55
CA LYS A 401 -39.50 6.21 4.80
C LYS A 401 -39.26 7.07 3.56
N GLU A 402 -38.61 6.51 2.56
CA GLU A 402 -38.26 7.27 1.37
C GLU A 402 -39.50 7.52 0.50
N GLU A 403 -39.84 8.79 0.36
CA GLU A 403 -40.81 9.25 -0.64
C GLU A 403 -40.12 9.45 -1.99
N LYS A 404 -40.88 9.40 -3.09
CA LYS A 404 -40.35 9.67 -4.43
C LYS A 404 -39.63 11.02 -4.45
N ASN A 405 -38.36 10.99 -4.86
CA ASN A 405 -37.44 12.15 -5.00
C ASN A 405 -36.86 12.73 -3.71
N GLN A 406 -37.02 12.12 -2.56
CA GLN A 406 -36.31 12.55 -1.36
C GLN A 406 -34.85 12.08 -1.39
N LYS A 407 -33.97 12.94 -0.90
CA LYS A 407 -32.55 12.58 -0.68
C LYS A 407 -32.40 12.13 0.77
N VAL A 408 -31.86 10.94 0.95
CA VAL A 408 -31.52 10.40 2.27
C VAL A 408 -30.05 10.67 2.57
N ILE A 409 -29.78 11.25 3.72
CA ILE A 409 -28.43 11.49 4.20
C ILE A 409 -28.14 10.46 5.30
N ILE A 410 -27.07 9.68 5.11
CA ILE A 410 -26.62 8.70 6.10
C ILE A 410 -25.37 9.23 6.77
N PHE A 411 -25.50 9.71 8.00
CA PHE A 411 -24.38 10.21 8.82
C PHE A 411 -23.79 9.05 9.62
N SER A 412 -22.88 8.30 9.02
CA SER A 412 -22.22 7.17 9.65
C SER A 412 -20.84 6.92 9.03
N GLU A 413 -19.89 6.42 9.80
CA GLU A 413 -18.63 5.91 9.27
C GLU A 413 -18.84 4.76 8.26
N GLU A 414 -19.97 4.08 8.33
CA GLU A 414 -20.35 2.96 7.46
C GLU A 414 -21.28 3.40 6.31
N ALA A 415 -21.49 4.68 6.09
CA ALA A 415 -22.43 5.22 5.10
C ALA A 415 -22.25 4.61 3.71
N ASN A 416 -21.01 4.40 3.28
CA ASN A 416 -20.69 3.76 2.01
C ASN A 416 -21.26 2.35 1.87
N ILE A 417 -21.30 1.57 2.97
CA ILE A 417 -21.89 0.21 2.95
C ILE A 417 -23.38 0.30 2.66
N TYR A 418 -24.07 1.15 3.38
CA TYR A 418 -25.54 1.31 3.23
C TYR A 418 -25.89 1.87 1.86
N GLN A 419 -25.14 2.84 1.35
CA GLN A 419 -25.35 3.42 0.02
C GLN A 419 -25.22 2.38 -1.09
N ILE A 420 -24.21 1.50 -1.03
CA ILE A 420 -24.03 0.43 -2.01
C ILE A 420 -25.15 -0.60 -1.91
N VAL A 421 -25.57 -0.99 -0.69
CA VAL A 421 -26.67 -1.94 -0.51
C VAL A 421 -27.98 -1.36 -1.01
N LEU A 422 -28.25 -0.09 -0.78
CA LEU A 422 -29.43 0.62 -1.29
C LEU A 422 -29.38 0.91 -2.80
N GLY A 423 -28.22 0.70 -3.45
CA GLY A 423 -28.04 1.07 -4.86
C GLY A 423 -28.14 2.57 -5.11
N LYS A 424 -27.87 3.39 -4.10
CA LYS A 424 -28.02 4.85 -4.14
C LYS A 424 -26.72 5.55 -3.83
N ASN A 425 -26.44 6.62 -4.54
CA ASN A 425 -25.30 7.48 -4.29
C ASN A 425 -25.74 8.78 -3.61
N TYR A 426 -25.59 8.83 -2.30
CA TYR A 426 -25.80 10.04 -1.50
C TYR A 426 -24.45 10.72 -1.29
N GLN A 427 -24.19 11.74 -2.06
CA GLN A 427 -22.90 12.40 -2.23
C GLN A 427 -22.31 13.04 -0.96
N ASP A 428 -20.98 13.09 -0.88
CA ASP A 428 -20.14 13.96 -0.03
C ASP A 428 -20.27 13.85 1.49
N LEU A 429 -20.96 12.87 2.04
CA LEU A 429 -21.21 12.76 3.47
C LEU A 429 -20.69 11.45 4.06
N ASP A 430 -19.87 10.75 3.30
CA ASP A 430 -19.23 9.51 3.74
C ASP A 430 -18.13 9.78 4.75
N LEU A 431 -17.98 8.88 5.69
CA LEU A 431 -16.90 8.85 6.67
C LEU A 431 -16.72 10.20 7.38
N PRO A 432 -17.60 10.55 8.34
CA PRO A 432 -17.61 11.84 9.04
C PRO A 432 -16.43 11.98 10.01
N LEU A 433 -15.21 11.96 9.47
CA LEU A 433 -13.97 12.21 10.19
C LEU A 433 -13.46 13.61 9.88
N LEU A 434 -12.97 14.30 10.88
CA LEU A 434 -12.39 15.64 10.72
C LEU A 434 -11.28 15.62 9.66
N GLY A 435 -11.38 16.48 8.66
CA GLY A 435 -10.46 16.58 7.54
C GLY A 435 -10.80 15.70 6.32
N ASN A 436 -11.63 14.66 6.45
CA ASN A 436 -12.09 13.89 5.30
C ASN A 436 -13.00 14.68 4.35
N TRP A 437 -13.59 15.75 4.84
CA TRP A 437 -14.44 16.63 4.04
C TRP A 437 -13.69 17.80 3.39
N GLY A 438 -12.36 17.73 3.38
CA GLY A 438 -11.49 18.76 2.81
C GLY A 438 -11.25 19.94 3.75
N TYR A 439 -10.70 21.00 3.21
CA TYR A 439 -10.45 22.26 3.91
C TYR A 439 -11.79 22.98 4.16
N ASN A 440 -12.04 23.42 5.38
CA ASN A 440 -13.34 23.97 5.83
C ASN A 440 -14.53 23.03 5.53
N GLY A 441 -14.30 21.74 5.56
CA GLY A 441 -15.28 20.74 5.14
C GLY A 441 -16.53 20.72 6.01
N GLU A 442 -16.42 20.99 7.30
CA GLU A 442 -17.56 21.04 8.22
C GLU A 442 -18.54 22.15 7.83
N GLU A 443 -18.05 23.36 7.57
CA GLU A 443 -18.87 24.48 7.15
C GLU A 443 -19.54 24.21 5.80
N ARG A 444 -18.79 23.63 4.86
CA ARG A 444 -19.32 23.23 3.55
C ARG A 444 -20.42 22.18 3.65
N VAL A 445 -20.23 21.15 4.48
CA VAL A 445 -21.23 20.10 4.71
C VAL A 445 -22.46 20.68 5.39
N LEU A 446 -22.28 21.55 6.39
CA LEU A 446 -23.40 22.23 7.06
C LEU A 446 -24.22 23.06 6.07
N ASN A 447 -23.56 23.88 5.25
CA ASN A 447 -24.21 24.70 4.22
C ASN A 447 -24.96 23.83 3.19
N LYS A 448 -24.39 22.69 2.79
CA LYS A 448 -25.04 21.73 1.89
C LYS A 448 -26.28 21.12 2.52
N ILE A 449 -26.24 20.71 3.79
CA ILE A 449 -27.40 20.17 4.51
C ILE A 449 -28.49 21.24 4.66
N MET A 450 -28.11 22.49 5.01
CA MET A 450 -29.06 23.59 5.12
C MET A 450 -29.74 23.90 3.78
N GLY A 451 -28.97 23.95 2.68
CA GLY A 451 -29.50 24.14 1.33
C GLY A 451 -30.43 22.98 0.86
N LEU A 452 -30.23 21.76 1.34
CA LEU A 452 -31.13 20.64 1.06
C LEU A 452 -32.44 20.73 1.84
N ARG A 453 -32.46 21.43 2.99
CA ARG A 453 -33.68 21.65 3.79
C ARG A 453 -34.64 22.65 3.13
N ASP A 454 -34.08 23.58 2.36
CA ASP A 454 -34.84 24.66 1.73
C ASP A 454 -35.25 24.34 0.28
N SER A 455 -34.82 23.17 -0.26
CA SER A 455 -35.16 22.66 -1.59
C SER A 455 -36.19 21.52 -1.53
#